data_9f7b9245d921e319be023fa92dfab03b
#
_entry.id   9f7b9245d921e319be023fa92dfab03b
#
_cell.length_a   1.000
_cell.length_b   1.000
_cell.length_c   1.000
_cell.angle_alpha   90.00
_cell.angle_beta   90.00
_cell.angle_gamma   90.00
#
_symmetry.space_group_name_H-M   'P 1'
#
loop_
_entity.id
_entity.type
_entity.pdbx_description
1 polymer ?
#
loop_
_entity_poly.entity_id
_entity_poly.type
_entity_poly.pdbx_seq_one_letter_code
_entity_poly.pdbx_strand_id
1 'polypeptide(L)'
;QTFSKNKTIDFTPIPICIEAEHENEYQLLEQVAKSLSQKVFAISSEQRRSLHVSAVFVCNFVNHLYQIGNQICQENNIPFEVLHPLIQETAEKIKELSPSEAQTGPALRNDSKTIEKHLAFLENDNYKKIYELLTQSIQNVKKL
;
A
#
# COMPACT_ATOMS: atom_id res chain seq x y z
N GLN A 1 -6.42 -9.15 4.57
CA GLN A 1 -7.56 -9.70 3.81
C GLN A 1 -8.88 -9.21 4.40
N THR A 2 -9.82 -8.88 3.53
CA THR A 2 -11.18 -8.54 3.95
C THR A 2 -12.06 -9.78 3.83
N PHE A 3 -12.65 -10.19 4.96
CA PHE A 3 -13.59 -11.30 5.02
C PHE A 3 -15.03 -10.76 4.96
N SER A 4 -15.86 -11.37 4.14
CA SER A 4 -17.29 -11.06 4.09
C SER A 4 -18.13 -12.34 3.94
N LYS A 5 -19.37 -12.30 4.42
CA LYS A 5 -20.29 -13.45 4.31
C LYS A 5 -20.63 -13.83 2.86
N ASN A 6 -20.44 -12.91 1.93
CA ASN A 6 -20.89 -13.03 0.54
C ASN A 6 -19.75 -13.40 -0.44
N LYS A 7 -18.53 -13.67 0.06
CA LYS A 7 -17.38 -13.98 -0.78
C LYS A 7 -16.71 -15.25 -0.32
N THR A 8 -16.68 -16.26 -1.19
CA THR A 8 -15.82 -17.43 -0.99
C THR A 8 -14.37 -17.01 -1.09
N ILE A 9 -13.55 -17.40 -0.13
CA ILE A 9 -12.14 -17.06 -0.05
C ILE A 9 -11.32 -18.28 -0.38
N ASP A 10 -10.44 -18.14 -1.37
CA ASP A 10 -9.34 -19.08 -1.60
C ASP A 10 -8.21 -18.73 -0.64
N PHE A 11 -7.92 -19.62 0.31
CA PHE A 11 -6.83 -19.44 1.28
C PHE A 11 -5.46 -19.79 0.70
N THR A 12 -5.39 -20.52 -0.39
CA THR A 12 -4.14 -21.02 -0.99
C THR A 12 -3.07 -19.93 -1.19
N PRO A 13 -3.37 -18.73 -1.75
CA PRO A 13 -2.38 -17.68 -1.93
C PRO A 13 -2.19 -16.78 -0.71
N ILE A 14 -2.99 -16.93 0.35
CA ILE A 14 -3.00 -16.02 1.50
C ILE A 14 -1.85 -16.37 2.46
N PRO A 15 -0.95 -15.45 2.81
CA PRO A 15 0.05 -15.68 3.83
C PRO A 15 -0.58 -15.93 5.20
N ILE A 16 -0.17 -17.03 5.86
CA ILE A 16 -0.53 -17.36 7.24
C ILE A 16 0.70 -17.18 8.11
N CYS A 17 0.58 -16.35 9.13
CA CYS A 17 1.64 -16.07 10.10
C CYS A 17 1.37 -16.84 11.39
N ILE A 18 2.32 -17.64 11.83
CA ILE A 18 2.22 -18.49 13.02
C ILE A 18 3.29 -18.15 14.04
N GLU A 19 2.96 -18.34 15.31
CA GLU A 19 3.84 -18.19 16.47
C GLU A 19 3.35 -19.11 17.58
N ALA A 20 4.27 -19.80 18.28
CA ALA A 20 3.98 -20.58 19.46
C ALA A 20 5.21 -20.56 20.41
N GLU A 21 4.99 -20.76 21.70
CA GLU A 21 6.05 -20.82 22.70
C GLU A 21 6.78 -22.17 22.67
N HIS A 22 6.03 -23.25 22.36
CA HIS A 22 6.55 -24.61 22.39
C HIS A 22 6.62 -25.21 20.99
N GLU A 23 7.66 -25.96 20.73
CA GLU A 23 7.92 -26.57 19.41
C GLU A 23 6.80 -27.52 18.94
N ASN A 24 6.24 -28.32 19.82
CA ASN A 24 5.13 -29.23 19.50
C ASN A 24 3.86 -28.47 19.08
N GLU A 25 3.57 -27.35 19.70
CA GLU A 25 2.44 -26.47 19.34
C GLU A 25 2.71 -25.80 18.00
N TYR A 26 3.96 -25.34 17.80
CA TYR A 26 4.37 -24.76 16.53
C TYR A 26 4.19 -25.72 15.36
N GLN A 27 4.65 -26.97 15.51
CA GLN A 27 4.51 -28.01 14.49
C GLN A 27 3.03 -28.32 14.17
N LEU A 28 2.16 -28.35 15.18
CA LEU A 28 0.73 -28.55 14.97
C LEU A 28 0.13 -27.37 14.20
N LEU A 29 0.43 -26.15 14.60
CA LEU A 29 -0.05 -24.94 13.90
C LEU A 29 0.48 -24.89 12.45
N GLU A 30 1.72 -25.28 12.23
CA GLU A 30 2.32 -25.31 10.91
C GLU A 30 1.63 -26.32 9.99
N GLN A 31 1.31 -27.52 10.49
CA GLN A 31 0.56 -28.52 9.73
C GLN A 31 -0.82 -28.02 9.32
N VAL A 32 -1.55 -27.39 10.27
CA VAL A 32 -2.86 -26.80 9.98
C VAL A 32 -2.73 -25.66 8.97
N ALA A 33 -1.77 -24.76 9.15
CA ALA A 33 -1.56 -23.64 8.23
C ALA A 33 -1.19 -24.12 6.81
N LYS A 34 -0.31 -25.10 6.69
CA LYS A 34 0.09 -25.70 5.40
C LYS A 34 -1.06 -26.45 4.70
N SER A 35 -2.06 -26.94 5.43
CA SER A 35 -3.26 -27.52 4.82
C SER A 35 -4.18 -26.49 4.17
N LEU A 36 -4.06 -25.21 4.56
CA LEU A 36 -4.87 -24.10 4.08
C LEU A 36 -4.15 -23.21 3.06
N SER A 37 -2.86 -23.00 3.23
CA SER A 37 -2.08 -22.05 2.41
C SER A 37 -0.69 -22.60 2.07
N GLN A 38 -0.23 -22.22 0.88
CA GLN A 38 1.16 -22.49 0.44
C GLN A 38 2.17 -21.51 1.05
N LYS A 39 1.71 -20.45 1.72
CA LYS A 39 2.53 -19.35 2.24
C LYS A 39 2.41 -19.28 3.77
N VAL A 40 3.26 -20.03 4.47
CA VAL A 40 3.31 -20.04 5.94
C VAL A 40 4.61 -19.42 6.41
N PHE A 41 4.52 -18.49 7.36
CA PHE A 41 5.67 -17.75 7.89
C PHE A 41 5.69 -17.80 9.43
N ALA A 42 6.85 -18.07 9.99
CA ALA A 42 7.12 -17.85 11.41
C ALA A 42 7.31 -16.34 11.64
N ILE A 43 6.40 -15.71 12.36
CA ILE A 43 6.42 -14.26 12.62
C ILE A 43 6.06 -14.01 14.08
N SER A 44 7.01 -13.43 14.83
CA SER A 44 6.80 -13.08 16.24
C SER A 44 5.74 -11.98 16.43
N SER A 45 5.24 -11.84 17.64
CA SER A 45 4.29 -10.79 18.01
C SER A 45 4.85 -9.39 17.76
N GLU A 46 6.15 -9.17 17.94
CA GLU A 46 6.82 -7.90 17.62
C GLU A 46 6.87 -7.65 16.10
N GLN A 47 7.28 -8.66 15.33
CA GLN A 47 7.27 -8.58 13.88
C GLN A 47 5.86 -8.38 13.33
N ARG A 48 4.83 -8.94 13.96
CA ARG A 48 3.42 -8.77 13.59
C ARG A 48 2.96 -7.32 13.78
N ARG A 49 3.41 -6.64 14.84
CA ARG A 49 3.14 -5.19 15.02
C ARG A 49 3.76 -4.38 13.89
N SER A 50 5.03 -4.64 13.56
CA SER A 50 5.71 -3.97 12.44
C SER A 50 5.03 -4.24 11.10
N LEU A 51 4.63 -5.48 10.85
CA LEU A 51 3.88 -5.87 9.65
C LEU A 51 2.53 -5.15 9.57
N HIS A 52 1.82 -5.00 10.72
CA HIS A 52 0.56 -4.28 10.75
C HIS A 52 0.73 -2.80 10.38
N VAL A 53 1.74 -2.12 10.94
CA VAL A 53 2.04 -0.72 10.58
C VAL A 53 2.37 -0.61 9.08
N SER A 54 3.18 -1.53 8.56
CA SER A 54 3.51 -1.57 7.12
C SER A 54 2.25 -1.76 6.27
N ALA A 55 1.34 -2.65 6.68
CA ALA A 55 0.07 -2.87 5.98
C ALA A 55 -0.84 -1.63 5.99
N VAL A 56 -0.84 -0.83 7.06
CA VAL A 56 -1.56 0.44 7.10
C VAL A 56 -1.03 1.38 6.01
N PHE A 57 0.29 1.50 5.86
CA PHE A 57 0.89 2.33 4.81
C PHE A 57 0.50 1.86 3.41
N VAL A 58 0.68 0.55 3.11
CA VAL A 58 0.52 0.05 1.74
C VAL A 58 -0.92 -0.28 1.35
N CYS A 59 -1.85 -0.30 2.29
CA CYS A 59 -3.26 -0.60 2.03
C CYS A 59 -4.18 0.55 2.43
N ASN A 60 -4.20 0.93 3.73
CA ASN A 60 -5.18 1.89 4.23
C ASN A 60 -4.91 3.30 3.71
N PHE A 61 -3.65 3.77 3.79
CA PHE A 61 -3.30 5.10 3.27
C PHE A 61 -3.39 5.15 1.75
N VAL A 62 -2.97 4.10 1.05
CA VAL A 62 -3.14 4.02 -0.41
C VAL A 62 -4.61 4.11 -0.80
N ASN A 63 -5.51 3.39 -0.10
CA ASN A 63 -6.95 3.51 -0.37
C ASN A 63 -7.48 4.93 -0.11
N HIS A 64 -6.98 5.62 0.92
CA HIS A 64 -7.34 7.02 1.15
C HIS A 64 -6.82 7.95 0.04
N LEU A 65 -5.63 7.69 -0.50
CA LEU A 65 -5.11 8.44 -1.66
C LEU A 65 -5.97 8.20 -2.92
N TYR A 66 -6.51 6.98 -3.13
CA TYR A 66 -7.49 6.74 -4.19
C TYR A 66 -8.77 7.56 -3.98
N GLN A 67 -9.25 7.68 -2.73
CA GLN A 67 -10.40 8.52 -2.40
C GLN A 67 -10.14 10.00 -2.74
N ILE A 68 -8.95 10.52 -2.43
CA ILE A 68 -8.55 11.88 -2.79
C ILE A 68 -8.52 12.05 -4.32
N GLY A 69 -7.90 11.12 -5.03
CA GLY A 69 -7.86 11.14 -6.50
C GLY A 69 -9.24 11.09 -7.14
N ASN A 70 -10.13 10.24 -6.60
CA ASN A 70 -11.52 10.15 -7.06
C ASN A 70 -12.27 11.48 -6.83
N GLN A 71 -12.09 12.11 -5.67
CA GLN A 71 -12.73 13.40 -5.37
C GLN A 71 -12.27 14.49 -6.35
N ILE A 72 -10.96 14.60 -6.60
CA ILE A 72 -10.39 15.54 -7.58
C ILE A 72 -10.96 15.28 -8.99
N CYS A 73 -11.08 14.01 -9.40
CA CYS A 73 -11.69 13.65 -10.68
C CYS A 73 -13.15 14.11 -10.75
N GLN A 74 -13.94 13.85 -9.72
CA GLN A 74 -15.35 14.24 -9.65
C GLN A 74 -15.54 15.76 -9.73
N GLU A 75 -14.73 16.53 -9.00
CA GLU A 75 -14.75 18.00 -9.01
C GLU A 75 -14.44 18.59 -10.39
N ASN A 76 -13.73 17.83 -11.23
CA ASN A 76 -13.33 18.24 -12.58
C ASN A 76 -14.09 17.48 -13.70
N ASN A 77 -15.17 16.78 -13.37
CA ASN A 77 -16.00 16.01 -14.33
C ASN A 77 -15.18 14.96 -15.13
N ILE A 78 -14.19 14.32 -14.49
CA ILE A 78 -13.38 13.26 -15.07
C ILE A 78 -13.82 11.92 -14.48
N PRO A 79 -14.15 10.90 -15.29
CA PRO A 79 -14.43 9.56 -14.79
C PRO A 79 -13.19 8.97 -14.12
N PHE A 80 -13.32 8.50 -12.87
CA PHE A 80 -12.19 7.94 -12.12
C PHE A 80 -11.60 6.67 -12.77
N GLU A 81 -12.40 5.95 -13.55
CA GLU A 81 -11.99 4.75 -14.30
C GLU A 81 -10.80 5.01 -15.23
N VAL A 82 -10.60 6.25 -15.67
CA VAL A 82 -9.42 6.64 -16.48
C VAL A 82 -8.11 6.34 -15.75
N LEU A 83 -8.13 6.35 -14.42
CA LEU A 83 -6.96 6.07 -13.59
C LEU A 83 -6.78 4.58 -13.24
N HIS A 84 -7.78 3.71 -13.46
CA HIS A 84 -7.68 2.29 -13.10
C HIS A 84 -6.46 1.58 -13.72
N PRO A 85 -6.13 1.76 -15.02
CA PRO A 85 -4.93 1.11 -15.57
C PRO A 85 -3.63 1.58 -14.91
N LEU A 86 -3.53 2.87 -14.57
CA LEU A 86 -2.35 3.43 -13.89
C LEU A 86 -2.22 2.92 -12.45
N ILE A 87 -3.33 2.78 -11.74
CA ILE A 87 -3.38 2.20 -10.38
C ILE A 87 -2.88 0.76 -10.43
N GLN A 88 -3.39 -0.03 -11.38
CA GLN A 88 -2.98 -1.43 -11.54
C GLN A 88 -1.50 -1.54 -11.90
N GLU A 89 -1.01 -0.75 -12.86
CA GLU A 89 0.41 -0.72 -13.24
C GLU A 89 1.31 -0.40 -12.05
N THR A 90 0.91 0.58 -11.22
CA THR A 90 1.68 0.96 -10.02
C THR A 90 1.79 -0.20 -9.03
N ALA A 91 0.71 -0.97 -8.84
CA ALA A 91 0.71 -2.14 -7.96
C ALA A 91 1.46 -3.34 -8.57
N GLU A 92 1.46 -3.50 -9.90
CA GLU A 92 2.19 -4.59 -10.57
C GLU A 92 3.70 -4.36 -10.56
N LYS A 93 4.16 -3.14 -10.75
CA LYS A 93 5.59 -2.79 -10.78
C LYS A 93 6.36 -3.24 -9.55
N ILE A 94 5.77 -3.18 -8.36
CA ILE A 94 6.44 -3.59 -7.11
C ILE A 94 6.61 -5.11 -6.97
N LYS A 95 6.11 -5.90 -7.91
CA LYS A 95 6.40 -7.36 -7.97
C LYS A 95 7.74 -7.64 -8.65
N GLU A 96 8.21 -6.74 -9.49
CA GLU A 96 9.43 -6.89 -10.30
C GLU A 96 10.55 -5.94 -9.84
N LEU A 97 10.18 -4.74 -9.38
CA LEU A 97 11.10 -3.71 -8.92
C LEU A 97 10.90 -3.44 -7.43
N SER A 98 11.96 -3.03 -6.75
CA SER A 98 11.79 -2.49 -5.40
C SER A 98 10.94 -1.20 -5.44
N PRO A 99 10.21 -0.84 -4.37
CA PRO A 99 9.44 0.40 -4.33
C PRO A 99 10.26 1.65 -4.61
N SER A 100 11.55 1.67 -4.24
CA SER A 100 12.45 2.80 -4.53
C SER A 100 12.81 2.91 -6.01
N GLU A 101 13.01 1.80 -6.71
CA GLU A 101 13.27 1.78 -8.16
C GLU A 101 12.02 2.10 -8.97
N ALA A 102 10.85 1.66 -8.49
CA ALA A 102 9.56 1.94 -9.11
C ALA A 102 9.08 3.39 -8.93
N GLN A 103 9.71 4.16 -8.02
CA GLN A 103 9.29 5.53 -7.71
C GLN A 103 9.49 6.46 -8.90
N THR A 104 8.46 7.22 -9.26
CA THR A 104 8.44 8.20 -10.34
C THR A 104 7.81 9.52 -9.87
N GLY A 105 7.65 10.47 -10.76
CA GLY A 105 6.89 11.69 -10.52
C GLY A 105 7.73 12.95 -10.27
N PRO A 106 7.08 14.12 -10.13
CA PRO A 106 7.76 15.42 -10.01
C PRO A 106 8.57 15.53 -8.72
N ALA A 107 8.15 14.90 -7.62
CA ALA A 107 8.90 14.90 -6.36
C ALA A 107 10.28 14.25 -6.51
N LEU A 108 10.37 13.08 -7.17
CA LEU A 108 11.63 12.39 -7.40
C LEU A 108 12.61 13.21 -8.28
N ARG A 109 12.07 13.95 -9.26
CA ARG A 109 12.86 14.77 -10.18
C ARG A 109 13.17 16.17 -9.65
N ASN A 110 12.70 16.53 -8.45
CA ASN A 110 12.74 17.88 -7.87
C ASN A 110 12.15 18.95 -8.83
N ASP A 111 11.06 18.63 -9.52
CA ASP A 111 10.38 19.54 -10.45
C ASP A 111 9.49 20.52 -9.68
N SER A 112 10.09 21.57 -9.12
CA SER A 112 9.40 22.58 -8.32
C SER A 112 8.29 23.28 -9.10
N LYS A 113 8.47 23.54 -10.40
CA LYS A 113 7.46 24.21 -11.22
C LYS A 113 6.16 23.41 -11.34
N THR A 114 6.27 22.08 -11.50
CA THR A 114 5.11 21.20 -11.54
C THR A 114 4.46 21.08 -10.17
N ILE A 115 5.26 20.96 -9.10
CA ILE A 115 4.77 20.88 -7.73
C ILE A 115 3.98 22.14 -7.36
N GLU A 116 4.50 23.34 -7.64
CA GLU A 116 3.83 24.61 -7.39
C GLU A 116 2.49 24.72 -8.13
N LYS A 117 2.45 24.30 -9.41
CA LYS A 117 1.19 24.27 -10.18
C LYS A 117 0.16 23.33 -9.57
N HIS A 118 0.57 22.17 -9.10
CA HIS A 118 -0.34 21.21 -8.45
C HIS A 118 -0.88 21.79 -7.13
N LEU A 119 -0.03 22.40 -6.31
CA LEU A 119 -0.46 23.03 -5.05
C LEU A 119 -1.38 24.23 -5.28
N ALA A 120 -1.15 25.02 -6.34
CA ALA A 120 -2.03 26.11 -6.73
C ALA A 120 -3.41 25.61 -7.24
N PHE A 121 -3.44 24.45 -7.90
CA PHE A 121 -4.65 23.84 -8.43
C PHE A 121 -5.53 23.23 -7.33
N LEU A 122 -4.93 22.66 -6.28
CA LEU A 122 -5.67 22.07 -5.17
C LEU A 122 -6.36 23.15 -4.36
N GLU A 123 -7.69 23.06 -4.17
CA GLU A 123 -8.45 23.98 -3.32
C GLU A 123 -8.48 23.53 -1.85
N ASN A 124 -8.51 22.22 -1.59
CA ASN A 124 -8.60 21.64 -0.26
C ASN A 124 -7.26 21.72 0.49
N ASP A 125 -7.22 22.48 1.58
CA ASP A 125 -6.01 22.68 2.38
C ASP A 125 -5.44 21.38 2.99
N ASN A 126 -6.29 20.40 3.31
CA ASN A 126 -5.82 19.12 3.81
C ASN A 126 -5.12 18.32 2.69
N TYR A 127 -5.62 18.40 1.45
CA TYR A 127 -4.99 17.75 0.30
C TYR A 127 -3.63 18.40 -0.03
N LYS A 128 -3.52 19.74 0.08
CA LYS A 128 -2.24 20.43 -0.04
C LYS A 128 -1.22 19.92 0.97
N LYS A 129 -1.60 19.83 2.25
CA LYS A 129 -0.71 19.32 3.32
C LYS A 129 -0.26 17.89 3.07
N ILE A 130 -1.16 17.00 2.64
CA ILE A 130 -0.83 15.62 2.30
C ILE A 130 0.13 15.60 1.11
N TYR A 131 -0.12 16.39 0.07
CA TYR A 131 0.72 16.49 -1.11
C TYR A 131 2.14 16.97 -0.76
N GLU A 132 2.25 18.03 0.03
CA GLU A 132 3.53 18.56 0.51
C GLU A 132 4.30 17.54 1.34
N LEU A 133 3.63 16.90 2.32
CA LEU A 133 4.23 15.89 3.19
C LEU A 133 4.80 14.70 2.39
N LEU A 134 4.02 14.18 1.46
CA LEU A 134 4.45 13.06 0.60
C LEU A 134 5.57 13.48 -0.35
N THR A 135 5.50 14.69 -0.92
CA THR A 135 6.56 15.26 -1.76
C THR A 135 7.87 15.34 -0.99
N GLN A 136 7.86 15.90 0.21
CA GLN A 136 9.05 16.00 1.07
C GLN A 136 9.58 14.62 1.46
N SER A 137 8.69 13.69 1.79
CA SER A 137 9.06 12.31 2.13
C SER A 137 9.81 11.64 0.97
N ILE A 138 9.29 11.72 -0.27
CA ILE A 138 9.92 11.16 -1.47
C ILE A 138 11.30 11.79 -1.72
N GLN A 139 11.42 13.12 -1.59
CA GLN A 139 12.67 13.84 -1.79
C GLN A 139 13.74 13.46 -0.75
N ASN A 140 13.33 13.16 0.49
CA ASN A 140 14.24 12.79 1.57
C ASN A 140 14.77 11.36 1.43
N VAL A 141 13.99 10.42 0.94
CA VAL A 141 14.44 9.02 0.67
C VAL A 141 15.60 9.01 -0.33
N LYS A 142 15.64 9.93 -1.29
CA LYS A 142 16.74 10.04 -2.28
C LYS A 142 18.07 10.50 -1.68
N LYS A 143 18.07 11.02 -0.44
CA LYS A 143 19.30 11.53 0.22
C LYS A 143 19.96 10.48 1.14
N LEU A 144 19.35 9.31 1.30
CA LEU A 144 19.88 8.17 2.03
C LEU A 144 20.52 7.15 1.08
#